data_826aaf58879230e41ab4a26312ef328e
#
_entry.id   826aaf58879230e41ab4a26312ef328e
#
_cell.length_a   1.000
_cell.length_b   1.000
_cell.length_c   1.000
_cell.angle_alpha   90.00
_cell.angle_beta   90.00
_cell.angle_gamma   90.00
#
_symmetry.space_group_name_H-M   'P 1'
#
loop_
_entity.id
_entity.type
_entity.pdbx_description
1 polymer ?
#
loop_
_entity_poly.entity_id
_entity_poly.type
_entity_poly.pdbx_seq_one_letter_code
_entity_poly.pdbx_strand_id
1 'polypeptide(L)'
;GGISKKINLGGWVFNPTATINTAYVLQDDIDESGGDLALKIKTDNLLQIKPELGFNLDREFANNGFISKGFNLSLFGSEENKLDGADSTATIKDTGDGYALTENKKRDQFVTAGLGYSSINQKNNSQFLINAFGTQNTSNDMNSSLISFTYNKKF
;
A
#
# COMPACT_ATOMS: atom_id res chain seq x y z
N GLY A 1 1.79 5.92 -11.54
CA GLY A 1 1.57 5.33 -12.87
C GLY A 1 2.05 3.89 -12.93
N GLY A 2 1.61 3.11 -13.97
CA GLY A 2 2.05 1.72 -14.07
C GLY A 2 1.72 1.09 -15.42
N ILE A 3 2.28 -0.10 -15.64
CA ILE A 3 2.06 -0.95 -16.79
C ILE A 3 1.67 -2.36 -16.34
N SER A 4 0.80 -3.00 -17.10
CA SER A 4 0.43 -4.41 -16.90
C SER A 4 0.12 -5.06 -18.25
N LYS A 5 0.20 -6.40 -18.30
CA LYS A 5 -0.11 -7.17 -19.51
C LYS A 5 -0.78 -8.49 -19.15
N LYS A 6 -1.95 -8.75 -19.70
CA LYS A 6 -2.62 -10.04 -19.55
C LYS A 6 -2.06 -11.08 -20.51
N ILE A 7 -1.67 -12.23 -19.98
CA ILE A 7 -1.11 -13.38 -20.73
C ILE A 7 -1.96 -14.61 -20.39
N ASN A 8 -2.55 -15.22 -21.40
CA ASN A 8 -3.36 -16.43 -21.22
C ASN A 8 -2.46 -17.67 -21.23
N LEU A 9 -2.54 -18.49 -20.18
CA LEU A 9 -1.74 -19.68 -19.95
C LEU A 9 -2.67 -20.90 -19.68
N GLY A 10 -3.28 -21.47 -20.70
CA GLY A 10 -4.03 -22.72 -20.57
C GLY A 10 -5.13 -22.72 -19.50
N GLY A 11 -6.00 -21.73 -19.48
CA GLY A 11 -7.07 -21.56 -18.49
C GLY A 11 -6.70 -20.73 -17.27
N TRP A 12 -5.46 -20.28 -17.18
CA TRP A 12 -4.98 -19.26 -16.27
C TRP A 12 -4.76 -17.95 -17.00
N VAL A 13 -4.95 -16.84 -16.32
CA VAL A 13 -4.57 -15.49 -16.78
C VAL A 13 -3.48 -14.99 -15.88
N PHE A 14 -2.27 -14.87 -16.41
CA PHE A 14 -1.13 -14.26 -15.74
C PHE A 14 -1.07 -12.77 -16.08
N ASN A 15 -1.01 -11.93 -15.07
CA ASN A 15 -0.99 -10.48 -15.25
C ASN A 15 0.18 -9.86 -14.48
N PRO A 16 1.40 -9.83 -15.08
CA PRO A 16 2.52 -9.10 -14.52
C PRO A 16 2.24 -7.60 -14.52
N THR A 17 2.67 -6.93 -13.45
CA THR A 17 2.40 -5.52 -13.21
C THR A 17 3.64 -4.84 -12.66
N ALA A 18 3.94 -3.65 -13.17
CA ALA A 18 4.93 -2.75 -12.62
C ALA A 18 4.28 -1.39 -12.38
N THR A 19 4.41 -0.84 -11.18
CA THR A 19 3.86 0.47 -10.82
C THR A 19 4.90 1.33 -10.13
N ILE A 20 4.72 2.64 -10.24
CA ILE A 20 5.43 3.64 -9.45
C ILE A 20 4.37 4.54 -8.83
N ASN A 21 4.32 4.57 -7.52
CA ASN A 21 3.48 5.46 -6.74
C ASN A 21 4.37 6.56 -6.17
N THR A 22 3.91 7.81 -6.25
CA THR A 22 4.57 8.98 -5.69
C THR A 22 3.61 9.69 -4.77
N ALA A 23 4.07 10.10 -3.60
CA ALA A 23 3.34 10.95 -2.68
C ALA A 23 4.20 12.16 -2.32
N TYR A 24 3.57 13.34 -2.34
CA TYR A 24 4.18 14.57 -1.87
C TYR A 24 3.29 15.12 -0.76
N VAL A 25 3.85 15.26 0.43
CA VAL A 25 3.14 15.73 1.62
C VAL A 25 3.71 17.10 1.98
N LEU A 26 2.83 18.10 1.96
CA LEU A 26 3.15 19.42 2.48
C LEU A 26 3.02 19.38 4.01
N GLN A 27 4.04 19.87 4.70
CA GLN A 27 4.07 19.97 6.15
C GLN A 27 4.27 21.44 6.54
N ASP A 28 3.42 21.93 7.41
CA ASP A 28 3.53 23.28 7.92
C ASP A 28 4.44 23.30 9.16
N ASP A 29 5.21 24.38 9.31
CA ASP A 29 5.96 24.66 10.53
C ASP A 29 5.01 24.81 11.71
N ILE A 30 5.41 24.27 12.87
CA ILE A 30 4.67 24.43 14.12
C ILE A 30 5.36 25.53 14.93
N ASP A 31 4.61 26.54 15.31
CA ASP A 31 5.08 27.66 16.11
C ASP A 31 4.21 27.79 17.37
N GLU A 32 4.67 27.22 18.48
CA GLU A 32 3.97 27.28 19.76
C GLU A 32 4.12 28.65 20.40
N SER A 33 3.10 29.12 21.09
CA SER A 33 3.10 30.37 21.84
C SER A 33 2.76 30.14 23.31
N GLY A 34 3.50 30.77 24.21
CA GLY A 34 3.27 30.77 25.65
C GLY A 34 4.15 29.79 26.43
N GLY A 35 4.85 30.33 27.42
CA GLY A 35 5.74 29.61 28.34
C GLY A 35 7.21 29.52 27.87
N ASP A 36 8.08 29.32 28.85
CA ASP A 36 9.55 29.32 28.66
C ASP A 36 10.07 28.14 27.82
N LEU A 37 9.23 27.13 27.58
CA LEU A 37 9.53 25.93 26.79
C LEU A 37 8.79 25.88 25.45
N ALA A 38 8.29 27.03 24.96
CA ALA A 38 7.61 27.08 23.67
C ALA A 38 8.54 26.63 22.53
N LEU A 39 8.08 25.72 21.70
CA LEU A 39 8.86 25.12 20.61
C LEU A 39 8.51 25.78 19.27
N LYS A 40 9.55 25.93 18.45
CA LYS A 40 9.40 26.17 17.02
C LYS A 40 9.91 24.91 16.29
N ILE A 41 9.03 24.21 15.57
CA ILE A 41 9.39 23.03 14.80
C ILE A 41 9.32 23.41 13.33
N LYS A 42 10.48 23.37 12.68
CA LYS A 42 10.56 23.48 11.23
C LYS A 42 10.49 22.08 10.63
N THR A 43 9.61 21.91 9.66
CA THR A 43 9.39 20.65 8.96
C THR A 43 9.66 20.84 7.48
N ASP A 44 10.32 19.87 6.84
CA ASP A 44 10.47 19.85 5.40
C ASP A 44 9.32 19.06 4.74
N ASN A 45 8.99 19.41 3.49
CA ASN A 45 8.01 18.67 2.72
C ASN A 45 8.53 17.28 2.39
N LEU A 46 7.68 16.27 2.53
CA LEU A 46 8.04 14.87 2.29
C LEU A 46 7.76 14.46 0.85
N LEU A 47 8.77 14.00 0.14
CA LEU A 47 8.63 13.32 -1.15
C LEU A 47 8.92 11.82 -0.98
N GLN A 48 7.93 11.01 -1.31
CA GLN A 48 8.00 9.56 -1.24
C GLN A 48 7.81 8.94 -2.63
N ILE A 49 8.64 7.95 -2.96
CA ILE A 49 8.50 7.15 -4.18
C ILE A 49 8.45 5.68 -3.79
N LYS A 50 7.42 4.98 -4.31
CA LYS A 50 7.21 3.55 -4.07
C LYS A 50 7.07 2.80 -5.39
N PRO A 51 8.17 2.29 -5.97
CA PRO A 51 8.09 1.31 -7.04
C PRO A 51 7.54 -0.02 -6.51
N GLU A 52 6.75 -0.69 -7.33
CA GLU A 52 6.18 -1.99 -7.03
C GLU A 52 6.21 -2.87 -8.28
N LEU A 53 6.62 -4.12 -8.10
CA LEU A 53 6.63 -5.15 -9.12
C LEU A 53 5.90 -6.38 -8.61
N GLY A 54 5.09 -7.01 -9.45
CA GLY A 54 4.40 -8.21 -9.04
C GLY A 54 3.56 -8.81 -10.13
N PHE A 55 2.70 -9.74 -9.74
CA PHE A 55 1.75 -10.35 -10.65
C PHE A 55 0.48 -10.78 -9.94
N ASN A 56 -0.58 -10.91 -10.74
CA ASN A 56 -1.78 -11.65 -10.41
C ASN A 56 -1.88 -12.87 -11.32
N LEU A 57 -2.31 -13.99 -10.76
CA LEU A 57 -2.61 -15.21 -11.47
C LEU A 57 -4.06 -15.57 -11.18
N ASP A 58 -4.90 -15.46 -12.21
CA ASP A 58 -6.34 -15.68 -12.11
C ASP A 58 -6.72 -16.97 -12.83
N ARG A 59 -7.67 -17.71 -12.27
CA ARG A 59 -8.28 -18.86 -12.93
C ARG A 59 -9.78 -18.88 -12.71
N GLU A 60 -10.51 -18.95 -13.80
CA GLU A 60 -11.92 -19.27 -13.78
C GLU A 60 -12.09 -20.78 -13.95
N PHE A 61 -12.74 -21.47 -13.00
CA PHE A 61 -12.82 -22.93 -12.95
C PHE A 61 -14.25 -23.49 -12.92
N ALA A 62 -15.26 -22.66 -12.84
CA ALA A 62 -16.65 -23.08 -12.99
C ALA A 62 -17.45 -21.96 -13.65
N ASN A 63 -18.01 -22.27 -14.81
CA ASN A 63 -18.93 -21.40 -15.52
C ASN A 63 -20.00 -22.28 -16.16
N ASN A 64 -21.24 -22.19 -15.64
CA ASN A 64 -22.41 -22.90 -16.19
C ASN A 64 -23.38 -21.93 -16.90
N GLY A 65 -22.86 -20.81 -17.39
CA GLY A 65 -23.62 -19.73 -18.03
C GLY A 65 -24.29 -18.76 -17.06
N PHE A 66 -24.45 -19.10 -15.79
CA PHE A 66 -25.05 -18.24 -14.78
C PHE A 66 -24.14 -18.05 -13.56
N ILE A 67 -23.29 -19.02 -13.24
CA ILE A 67 -22.39 -18.98 -12.09
C ILE A 67 -20.95 -19.07 -12.59
N SER A 68 -20.18 -18.04 -12.34
CA SER A 68 -18.73 -18.00 -12.53
C SER A 68 -18.04 -18.09 -11.18
N LYS A 69 -17.06 -18.95 -11.05
CA LYS A 69 -16.22 -19.11 -9.88
C LYS A 69 -14.77 -18.94 -10.28
N GLY A 70 -14.02 -18.24 -9.48
CA GLY A 70 -12.64 -17.93 -9.77
C GLY A 70 -11.75 -18.01 -8.54
N PHE A 71 -10.48 -18.18 -8.79
CA PHE A 71 -9.41 -18.14 -7.84
C PHE A 71 -8.38 -17.13 -8.30
N ASN A 72 -7.84 -16.38 -7.37
CA ASN A 72 -6.78 -15.41 -7.60
C ASN A 72 -5.61 -15.67 -6.66
N LEU A 73 -4.40 -15.62 -7.19
CA LEU A 73 -3.15 -15.57 -6.45
C LEU A 73 -2.42 -14.29 -6.82
N SER A 74 -1.92 -13.57 -5.85
CA SER A 74 -1.12 -12.36 -6.08
C SER A 74 0.20 -12.41 -5.32
N LEU A 75 1.23 -11.83 -5.92
CA LEU A 75 2.53 -11.63 -5.27
C LEU A 75 3.13 -10.33 -5.77
N PHE A 76 3.48 -9.44 -4.82
CA PHE A 76 4.05 -8.13 -5.10
C PHE A 76 5.24 -7.87 -4.19
N GLY A 77 6.28 -7.26 -4.76
CA GLY A 77 7.39 -6.69 -4.02
C GLY A 77 7.40 -5.17 -4.24
N SER A 78 7.58 -4.39 -3.19
CA SER A 78 7.68 -2.95 -3.27
C SER A 78 8.78 -2.41 -2.36
N GLU A 79 9.34 -1.26 -2.74
CA GLU A 79 10.31 -0.53 -1.95
C GLU A 79 9.82 0.90 -1.75
N GLU A 80 9.73 1.33 -0.50
CA GLU A 80 9.34 2.69 -0.15
C GLU A 80 10.60 3.51 0.10
N ASN A 81 10.80 4.54 -0.71
CA ASN A 81 11.92 5.46 -0.61
C ASN A 81 11.42 6.85 -0.23
N LYS A 82 11.83 7.35 0.93
CA LYS A 82 11.67 8.74 1.32
C LYS A 82 12.85 9.52 0.76
N LEU A 83 12.62 10.38 -0.23
CA LEU A 83 13.68 11.08 -0.95
C LEU A 83 14.02 12.43 -0.29
N ASP A 84 13.04 13.08 0.33
CA ASP A 84 13.18 14.40 0.90
C ASP A 84 12.21 14.58 2.09
N GLY A 85 12.48 15.54 2.98
CA GLY A 85 11.55 15.94 4.04
C GLY A 85 11.55 15.07 5.30
N ALA A 86 12.57 14.25 5.50
CA ALA A 86 12.67 13.43 6.72
C ALA A 86 13.31 14.19 7.91
N ASP A 87 13.80 15.39 7.70
CA ASP A 87 14.51 16.15 8.72
C ASP A 87 13.60 17.25 9.29
N SER A 88 13.39 17.21 10.59
CA SER A 88 12.72 18.29 11.34
C SER A 88 13.66 18.86 12.38
N THR A 89 13.60 20.16 12.60
CA THR A 89 14.38 20.82 13.65
C THR A 89 13.44 21.44 14.67
N ALA A 90 13.52 20.98 15.91
CA ALA A 90 12.82 21.61 17.02
C ALA A 90 13.75 22.59 17.72
N THR A 91 13.32 23.83 17.95
CA THR A 91 14.10 24.88 18.66
C THR A 91 13.26 25.40 19.82
N ILE A 92 13.88 25.48 21.01
CA ILE A 92 13.28 26.13 22.17
C ILE A 92 13.42 27.63 21.96
N LYS A 93 12.32 28.36 21.92
CA LYS A 93 12.34 29.81 21.57
C LYS A 93 13.11 30.68 22.55
N ASP A 94 13.04 30.34 23.82
CA ASP A 94 13.65 31.17 24.88
C ASP A 94 15.17 31.05 24.92
N THR A 95 15.70 29.84 24.75
CA THR A 95 17.16 29.59 24.80
C THR A 95 17.81 29.55 23.43
N GLY A 96 17.07 29.36 22.37
CA GLY A 96 17.57 29.13 21.00
C GLY A 96 18.21 27.77 20.81
N ASP A 97 18.13 26.88 21.81
CA ASP A 97 18.67 25.51 21.68
C ASP A 97 17.89 24.71 20.67
N GLY A 98 18.57 24.18 19.67
CA GLY A 98 17.96 23.39 18.59
C GLY A 98 18.28 21.91 18.71
N TYR A 99 17.28 21.09 18.46
CA TYR A 99 17.39 19.63 18.37
C TYR A 99 16.98 19.17 16.96
N ALA A 100 17.92 18.56 16.25
CA ALA A 100 17.60 17.93 14.98
C ALA A 100 16.85 16.64 15.25
N LEU A 101 15.63 16.54 14.74
CA LEU A 101 14.84 15.31 14.70
C LEU A 101 15.07 14.68 13.32
N THR A 102 16.19 13.97 13.19
CA THR A 102 16.53 13.31 11.93
C THR A 102 15.86 11.95 11.88
N GLU A 103 14.91 11.78 10.99
CA GLU A 103 14.44 10.45 10.64
C GLU A 103 15.50 9.80 9.73
N ASN A 104 16.10 8.70 10.17
CA ASN A 104 16.97 7.92 9.28
C ASN A 104 16.18 7.60 8.00
N LYS A 105 16.68 8.05 6.85
CA LYS A 105 16.13 7.73 5.53
C LYS A 105 16.17 6.22 5.36
N LYS A 106 15.14 5.55 5.86
CA LYS A 106 15.02 4.09 5.73
C LYS A 106 14.35 3.78 4.40
N ARG A 107 14.95 2.87 3.70
CA ARG A 107 14.27 2.14 2.65
C ARG A 107 13.48 1.04 3.32
N ASP A 108 12.18 1.07 3.18
CA ASP A 108 11.33 -0.01 3.62
C ASP A 108 10.96 -0.88 2.44
N GLN A 109 11.24 -2.17 2.57
CA GLN A 109 10.93 -3.15 1.53
C GLN A 109 9.80 -4.05 2.02
N PHE A 110 8.83 -4.28 1.13
CA PHE A 110 7.65 -5.05 1.43
C PHE A 110 7.47 -6.18 0.43
N VAL A 111 7.05 -7.34 0.93
CA VAL A 111 6.55 -8.43 0.12
C VAL A 111 5.10 -8.68 0.52
N THR A 112 4.20 -8.63 -0.45
CA THR A 112 2.77 -8.88 -0.24
C THR A 112 2.35 -10.11 -1.04
N ALA A 113 1.76 -11.09 -0.37
CA ALA A 113 1.14 -12.25 -0.98
C ALA A 113 -0.37 -12.24 -0.70
N GLY A 114 -1.16 -12.65 -1.67
CA GLY A 114 -2.61 -12.67 -1.55
C GLY A 114 -3.24 -13.88 -2.22
N LEU A 115 -4.35 -14.33 -1.64
CA LEU A 115 -5.23 -15.37 -2.16
C LEU A 115 -6.65 -14.82 -2.22
N GLY A 116 -7.34 -15.09 -3.32
CA GLY A 116 -8.72 -14.67 -3.50
C GLY A 116 -9.58 -15.78 -4.06
N TYR A 117 -10.84 -15.80 -3.65
CA TYR A 117 -11.89 -16.61 -4.23
C TYR A 117 -13.08 -15.74 -4.57
N SER A 118 -13.65 -15.95 -5.75
CA SER A 118 -14.85 -15.25 -6.21
C SER A 118 -15.92 -16.22 -6.66
N SER A 119 -17.17 -15.89 -6.39
CA SER A 119 -18.34 -16.57 -6.96
C SER A 119 -19.36 -15.52 -7.38
N ILE A 120 -19.69 -15.47 -8.65
CA ILE A 120 -20.62 -14.52 -9.24
C ILE A 120 -21.79 -15.30 -9.81
N ASN A 121 -23.01 -14.98 -9.35
CA ASN A 121 -24.24 -15.56 -9.87
C ASN A 121 -25.03 -14.47 -10.62
N GLN A 122 -25.01 -14.57 -11.93
CA GLN A 122 -25.68 -13.59 -12.81
C GLN A 122 -27.21 -13.71 -12.77
N LYS A 123 -27.77 -14.88 -12.44
CA LYS A 123 -29.21 -15.10 -12.40
C LYS A 123 -29.90 -14.31 -11.29
N ASN A 124 -29.25 -14.17 -10.14
CA ASN A 124 -29.79 -13.46 -8.98
C ASN A 124 -28.99 -12.20 -8.63
N ASN A 125 -28.12 -11.75 -9.54
CA ASN A 125 -27.27 -10.58 -9.38
C ASN A 125 -26.47 -10.57 -8.06
N SER A 126 -26.00 -11.73 -7.60
CA SER A 126 -25.21 -11.85 -6.39
C SER A 126 -23.74 -12.13 -6.66
N GLN A 127 -22.89 -11.56 -5.83
CA GLN A 127 -21.44 -11.74 -5.85
C GLN A 127 -20.94 -12.02 -4.44
N PHE A 128 -20.08 -13.01 -4.32
CA PHE A 128 -19.38 -13.35 -3.09
C PHE A 128 -17.88 -13.33 -3.37
N LEU A 129 -17.11 -12.67 -2.49
CA LEU A 129 -15.65 -12.54 -2.57
C LEU A 129 -15.05 -12.84 -1.21
N ILE A 130 -13.98 -13.61 -1.20
CA ILE A 130 -13.09 -13.78 -0.04
C ILE A 130 -11.69 -13.43 -0.51
N ASN A 131 -11.00 -12.58 0.23
CA ASN A 131 -9.60 -12.26 -0.01
C ASN A 131 -8.82 -12.35 1.30
N ALA A 132 -7.63 -12.91 1.24
CA ALA A 132 -6.66 -12.93 2.31
C ALA A 132 -5.33 -12.38 1.78
N PHE A 133 -4.75 -11.43 2.49
CA PHE A 133 -3.47 -10.81 2.16
C PHE A 133 -2.55 -10.87 3.36
N GLY A 134 -1.27 -11.11 3.10
CA GLY A 134 -0.21 -10.97 4.07
C GLY A 134 0.89 -10.08 3.50
N THR A 135 1.34 -9.10 4.27
CA THR A 135 2.46 -8.23 3.92
C THR A 135 3.53 -8.34 4.98
N GLN A 136 4.74 -8.56 4.56
CA GLN A 136 5.94 -8.57 5.40
C GLN A 136 6.82 -7.38 5.00
N ASN A 137 7.21 -6.57 5.97
CA ASN A 137 8.29 -5.62 5.82
C ASN A 137 9.61 -6.36 6.04
N THR A 138 10.47 -6.44 5.02
CA THR A 138 11.75 -7.15 5.09
C THR A 138 12.87 -6.30 5.69
N SER A 139 12.64 -5.01 5.88
CA SER A 139 13.59 -4.08 6.50
C SER A 139 13.44 -3.99 8.02
N ASN A 140 12.28 -4.39 8.53
CA ASN A 140 11.97 -4.49 9.96
C ASN A 140 10.99 -5.67 10.17
N ASP A 141 10.83 -6.12 11.41
CA ASP A 141 10.01 -7.30 11.74
C ASP A 141 8.48 -7.01 11.75
N MET A 142 8.03 -6.00 11.02
CA MET A 142 6.60 -5.68 10.95
C MET A 142 5.89 -6.52 9.90
N ASN A 143 4.87 -7.24 10.35
CA ASN A 143 4.00 -8.04 9.50
C ASN A 143 2.56 -7.58 9.66
N SER A 144 1.81 -7.62 8.57
CA SER A 144 0.38 -7.37 8.60
C SER A 144 -0.38 -8.44 7.81
N SER A 145 -1.59 -8.73 8.23
CA SER A 145 -2.49 -9.62 7.51
C SER A 145 -3.91 -9.07 7.51
N LEU A 146 -4.61 -9.31 6.41
CA LEU A 146 -5.99 -8.88 6.23
C LEU A 146 -6.78 -10.01 5.59
N ILE A 147 -7.94 -10.33 6.18
CA ILE A 147 -8.94 -11.20 5.55
C ILE A 147 -10.21 -10.36 5.36
N SER A 148 -10.72 -10.34 4.14
CA SER A 148 -11.95 -9.62 3.81
C SER A 148 -12.99 -10.56 3.21
N PHE A 149 -14.26 -10.31 3.56
CA PHE A 149 -15.44 -10.98 3.02
C PHE A 149 -16.36 -9.91 2.45
N THR A 150 -16.76 -10.09 1.20
CA THR A 150 -17.70 -9.19 0.55
C THR A 150 -18.84 -9.97 -0.05
N TYR A 151 -20.06 -9.57 0.27
CA TYR A 151 -21.27 -10.08 -0.39
C TYR A 151 -22.07 -8.90 -0.92
N ASN A 152 -22.35 -8.94 -2.22
CA ASN A 152 -23.17 -7.94 -2.90
C ASN A 152 -24.36 -8.63 -3.54
N LYS A 153 -25.54 -8.05 -3.41
CA LYS A 153 -26.75 -8.46 -4.13
C LYS A 153 -27.46 -7.22 -4.62
N LYS A 154 -27.76 -7.18 -5.92
CA LYS A 154 -28.63 -6.16 -6.50
C LYS A 154 -30.06 -6.68 -6.51
N PHE A 155 -30.98 -5.92 -6.00
CA PHE A 155 -32.41 -6.16 -6.02
C PHE A 155 -33.03 -5.55 -7.26
#